data_01312ae62839e65832d68687d164c772
#
_entry.id   01312ae62839e65832d68687d164c772
#
_cell.length_a   1.000
_cell.length_b   1.000
_cell.length_c   1.000
_cell.angle_alpha   90.00
_cell.angle_beta   90.00
_cell.angle_gamma   90.00
#
_symmetry.space_group_name_H-M   'P 1'
#
loop_
_entity.id
_entity.type
_entity.pdbx_description
1 polymer ?
#
loop_
_entity_poly.entity_id
_entity_poly.type
_entity_poly.pdbx_seq_one_letter_code
_entity_poly.pdbx_strand_id
1 'polypeptide(L)'
;NSVFIANSVTMDSAFNLKVDGYATSYSFTMTEYSVPDSVKQAANAPDDFSPQLVELPNFPSRPGQNNDIYDLAASITEGKTTDFEKAEAIMYYLRNNYYYNINGTLTPDGDDYIDYFLFGNPGQDGKCTNFASAFTALSRLNNIPTRYVEGNGGGSVVTPEEWESSGYGSSTGYTIEEDT
;
A
#
# COMPACT_ATOMS: atom_id res chain seq x y z
N ASN A 1 7.76 -3.03 22.52
CA ASN A 1 6.83 -3.44 23.58
C ASN A 1 5.53 -2.72 23.38
N SER A 2 4.47 -3.47 23.00
CA SER A 2 3.14 -2.89 22.83
C SER A 2 2.41 -2.89 24.17
N VAL A 3 1.91 -1.76 24.58
CA VAL A 3 1.06 -1.64 25.76
C VAL A 3 -0.34 -1.31 25.29
N PHE A 4 -1.26 -2.25 25.46
CA PHE A 4 -2.68 -2.05 25.15
C PHE A 4 -3.43 -1.84 26.45
N ILE A 5 -4.15 -0.75 26.54
CA ILE A 5 -5.06 -0.45 27.63
C ILE A 5 -6.46 -0.91 27.22
N ALA A 6 -6.62 -2.21 27.04
CA ALA A 6 -7.90 -2.86 26.84
C ALA A 6 -7.92 -4.17 27.63
N ASN A 7 -9.10 -4.63 28.01
CA ASN A 7 -9.26 -5.83 28.85
C ASN A 7 -8.75 -7.11 28.15
N SER A 8 -8.74 -7.16 26.84
CA SER A 8 -8.00 -8.14 26.04
C SER A 8 -7.76 -7.62 24.63
N VAL A 9 -6.58 -7.87 24.11
CA VAL A 9 -6.22 -7.63 22.71
C VAL A 9 -5.69 -8.93 22.16
N THR A 10 -6.29 -9.38 21.08
CA THR A 10 -5.81 -10.56 20.34
C THR A 10 -5.40 -10.14 18.94
N MET A 11 -4.32 -10.72 18.44
CA MET A 11 -3.87 -10.54 17.06
C MET A 11 -4.07 -11.87 16.32
N ASP A 12 -4.78 -11.82 15.20
CA ASP A 12 -4.93 -12.99 14.35
C ASP A 12 -3.71 -13.20 13.43
N SER A 13 -3.69 -14.33 12.71
CA SER A 13 -2.59 -14.68 11.80
C SER A 13 -2.45 -13.73 10.60
N ALA A 14 -3.44 -12.86 10.36
CA ALA A 14 -3.42 -11.83 9.32
C ALA A 14 -3.02 -10.46 9.90
N PHE A 15 -2.54 -10.41 11.14
CA PHE A 15 -2.14 -9.20 11.88
C PHE A 15 -3.29 -8.24 12.15
N ASN A 16 -4.54 -8.69 12.14
CA ASN A 16 -5.66 -7.87 12.59
C ASN A 16 -5.70 -7.87 14.12
N LEU A 17 -5.76 -6.67 14.69
CA LEU A 17 -5.96 -6.49 16.13
C LEU A 17 -7.46 -6.53 16.44
N LYS A 18 -7.85 -7.43 17.34
CA LYS A 18 -9.21 -7.49 17.90
C LYS A 18 -9.16 -7.06 19.34
N VAL A 19 -10.02 -6.13 19.68
CA VAL A 19 -10.17 -5.60 21.02
C VAL A 19 -11.54 -6.03 21.54
N ASP A 20 -11.58 -6.73 22.68
CA ASP A 20 -12.84 -7.08 23.35
C ASP A 20 -13.32 -5.86 24.15
N GLY A 21 -14.42 -5.26 23.72
CA GLY A 21 -15.02 -4.08 24.31
C GLY A 21 -14.66 -2.77 23.61
N TYR A 22 -15.11 -1.66 24.15
CA TYR A 22 -14.80 -0.32 23.65
C TYR A 22 -13.52 0.18 24.32
N ALA A 23 -12.42 0.26 23.57
CA ALA A 23 -11.23 0.97 24.01
C ALA A 23 -11.38 2.46 23.64
N THR A 24 -11.25 3.35 24.62
CA THR A 24 -11.24 4.81 24.41
C THR A 24 -9.86 5.33 24.03
N SER A 25 -8.81 4.55 24.32
CA SER A 25 -7.43 4.85 23.95
C SER A 25 -6.62 3.56 23.90
N TYR A 26 -5.56 3.55 23.11
CA TYR A 26 -4.54 2.51 23.10
C TYR A 26 -3.17 3.15 22.87
N SER A 27 -2.13 2.53 23.39
CA SER A 27 -0.75 2.87 23.08
C SER A 27 0.01 1.62 22.65
N PHE A 28 0.96 1.78 21.74
CA PHE A 28 1.88 0.72 21.35
C PHE A 28 3.24 1.31 21.05
N THR A 29 4.27 0.51 21.29
CA THR A 29 5.63 0.86 20.89
C THR A 29 5.92 0.16 19.56
N MET A 30 6.31 0.92 18.56
CA MET A 30 6.74 0.42 17.27
C MET A 30 8.26 0.59 17.14
N THR A 31 8.94 -0.49 16.77
CA THR A 31 10.37 -0.39 16.46
C THR A 31 10.51 -0.13 14.96
N GLU A 32 11.06 1.02 14.60
CA GLU A 32 11.41 1.32 13.22
C GLU A 32 12.83 0.85 12.93
N TYR A 33 12.98 0.06 11.86
CA TYR A 33 14.30 -0.42 11.42
C TYR A 33 14.76 0.40 10.22
N SER A 34 15.90 1.05 10.36
CA SER A 34 16.58 1.66 9.22
C SER A 34 17.38 0.60 8.48
N VAL A 35 17.00 0.34 7.22
CA VAL A 35 17.73 -0.58 6.35
C VAL A 35 18.65 0.23 5.43
N PRO A 36 19.97 -0.05 5.39
CA PRO A 36 20.87 0.64 4.48
C PRO A 36 20.45 0.48 3.01
N ASP A 37 20.62 1.52 2.21
CA ASP A 37 20.19 1.52 0.79
C ASP A 37 20.89 0.42 -0.03
N SER A 38 22.16 0.11 0.27
CA SER A 38 22.86 -1.00 -0.37
C SER A 38 22.22 -2.36 -0.13
N VAL A 39 21.58 -2.54 1.04
CA VAL A 39 20.84 -3.78 1.36
C VAL A 39 19.50 -3.79 0.65
N LYS A 40 18.80 -2.65 0.62
CA LYS A 40 17.53 -2.52 -0.12
C LYS A 40 17.72 -2.80 -1.61
N GLN A 41 18.72 -2.19 -2.24
CA GLN A 41 18.97 -2.33 -3.68
C GLN A 41 19.34 -3.77 -4.08
N ALA A 42 19.88 -4.57 -3.18
CA ALA A 42 20.19 -5.97 -3.41
C ALA A 42 19.05 -6.93 -3.03
N ALA A 43 17.91 -6.41 -2.55
CA ALA A 43 16.85 -7.24 -2.01
C ALA A 43 16.01 -7.89 -3.12
N ASN A 44 15.82 -9.20 -2.97
CA ASN A 44 14.89 -10.00 -3.75
C ASN A 44 13.92 -10.72 -2.79
N ALA A 45 12.74 -11.04 -3.30
CA ALA A 45 11.82 -11.91 -2.58
C ALA A 45 12.43 -13.33 -2.45
N PRO A 46 12.09 -14.07 -1.37
CA PRO A 46 12.49 -15.46 -1.25
C PRO A 46 11.83 -16.30 -2.36
N ASP A 47 12.53 -17.31 -2.87
CA ASP A 47 12.04 -18.18 -3.96
C ASP A 47 10.87 -19.10 -3.53
N ASP A 48 10.68 -19.30 -2.23
CA ASP A 48 9.69 -20.21 -1.63
C ASP A 48 8.37 -19.52 -1.21
N PHE A 49 8.03 -18.39 -1.85
CA PHE A 49 6.78 -17.70 -1.55
C PHE A 49 5.53 -18.48 -2.05
N SER A 50 4.40 -18.21 -1.43
CA SER A 50 3.12 -18.78 -1.85
C SER A 50 2.74 -18.33 -3.26
N PRO A 51 2.40 -19.24 -4.20
CA PRO A 51 2.01 -18.91 -5.57
C PRO A 51 0.86 -17.90 -5.68
N GLN A 52 -0.04 -17.87 -4.69
CA GLN A 52 -1.15 -16.91 -4.63
C GLN A 52 -0.69 -15.45 -4.56
N LEU A 53 0.54 -15.20 -4.12
CA LEU A 53 1.10 -13.84 -4.05
C LEU A 53 1.50 -13.25 -5.40
N VAL A 54 1.54 -14.08 -6.44
CA VAL A 54 1.80 -13.68 -7.85
C VAL A 54 0.62 -14.02 -8.77
N GLU A 55 -0.47 -14.57 -8.22
CA GLU A 55 -1.68 -14.87 -8.99
C GLU A 55 -2.35 -13.58 -9.46
N LEU A 56 -2.76 -13.58 -10.73
CA LEU A 56 -3.36 -12.43 -11.40
C LEU A 56 -4.73 -12.80 -12.00
N PRO A 57 -5.69 -11.87 -12.00
CA PRO A 57 -6.86 -12.01 -12.84
C PRO A 57 -6.48 -11.93 -14.32
N ASN A 58 -7.38 -12.37 -15.20
CA ASN A 58 -7.23 -12.12 -16.62
C ASN A 58 -7.53 -10.64 -16.89
N PHE A 59 -6.54 -9.88 -17.30
CA PHE A 59 -6.74 -8.51 -17.73
C PHE A 59 -7.33 -8.46 -19.15
N PRO A 60 -8.17 -7.45 -19.45
CA PRO A 60 -8.73 -7.30 -20.78
C PRO A 60 -7.62 -7.05 -21.81
N SER A 61 -7.67 -7.78 -22.92
CA SER A 61 -6.82 -7.52 -24.06
C SER A 61 -7.35 -6.32 -24.83
N ARG A 62 -6.49 -5.36 -25.13
CA ARG A 62 -6.81 -4.17 -25.95
C ARG A 62 -6.28 -4.33 -27.37
N PRO A 63 -7.01 -4.97 -28.30
CA PRO A 63 -6.52 -5.17 -29.65
C PRO A 63 -6.21 -3.85 -30.37
N GLY A 64 -4.97 -3.71 -30.85
CA GLY A 64 -4.55 -2.54 -31.62
C GLY A 64 -4.06 -1.35 -30.78
N GLN A 65 -3.95 -1.48 -29.47
CA GLN A 65 -3.28 -0.52 -28.60
C GLN A 65 -2.01 -1.19 -28.02
N ASN A 66 -0.87 -0.53 -28.19
CA ASN A 66 0.41 -0.98 -27.61
C ASN A 66 0.49 -0.75 -26.07
N ASN A 67 -0.62 -0.67 -25.40
CA ASN A 67 -0.72 -0.28 -24.00
C ASN A 67 -1.59 -1.28 -23.25
N ASP A 68 -1.16 -2.53 -23.20
CA ASP A 68 -1.71 -3.44 -22.22
C ASP A 68 -0.86 -3.42 -20.93
N ILE A 69 -1.40 -3.95 -19.87
CA ILE A 69 -0.74 -3.95 -18.57
C ILE A 69 0.56 -4.78 -18.58
N TYR A 70 0.67 -5.77 -19.46
CA TYR A 70 1.86 -6.63 -19.58
C TYR A 70 3.03 -5.84 -20.17
N ASP A 71 2.78 -5.13 -21.28
CA ASP A 71 3.77 -4.26 -21.92
C ASP A 71 4.20 -3.14 -20.99
N LEU A 72 3.24 -2.54 -20.26
CA LEU A 72 3.53 -1.52 -19.28
C LEU A 72 4.43 -2.05 -18.16
N ALA A 73 4.09 -3.20 -17.57
CA ALA A 73 4.87 -3.79 -16.49
C ALA A 73 6.32 -4.08 -16.94
N ALA A 74 6.49 -4.63 -18.15
CA ALA A 74 7.79 -4.92 -18.72
C ALA A 74 8.60 -3.62 -18.96
N SER A 75 7.97 -2.58 -19.53
CA SER A 75 8.63 -1.32 -19.85
C SER A 75 9.10 -0.56 -18.61
N ILE A 76 8.29 -0.55 -17.54
CA ILE A 76 8.66 0.12 -16.28
C ILE A 76 9.89 -0.52 -15.64
N THR A 77 10.02 -1.84 -15.76
CA THR A 77 11.07 -2.60 -15.07
C THR A 77 12.25 -2.96 -15.99
N GLU A 78 12.27 -2.42 -17.20
CA GLU A 78 13.37 -2.65 -18.13
C GLU A 78 14.72 -2.25 -17.52
N GLY A 79 15.69 -3.16 -17.59
CA GLY A 79 17.04 -2.98 -17.02
C GLY A 79 17.13 -3.07 -15.51
N LYS A 80 16.03 -3.33 -14.79
CA LYS A 80 16.04 -3.59 -13.34
C LYS A 80 16.38 -5.04 -13.05
N THR A 81 17.26 -5.26 -12.10
CA THR A 81 17.84 -6.58 -11.83
C THR A 81 17.31 -7.23 -10.56
N THR A 82 16.94 -6.42 -9.57
CA THR A 82 16.41 -6.90 -8.28
C THR A 82 14.92 -6.59 -8.13
N ASP A 83 14.24 -7.33 -7.28
CA ASP A 83 12.83 -7.10 -7.01
C ASP A 83 12.58 -5.76 -6.34
N PHE A 84 13.51 -5.29 -5.52
CA PHE A 84 13.44 -3.96 -4.93
C PHE A 84 13.51 -2.87 -6.01
N GLU A 85 14.48 -2.94 -6.94
CA GLU A 85 14.61 -1.98 -8.03
C GLU A 85 13.36 -1.94 -8.91
N LYS A 86 12.76 -3.10 -9.20
CA LYS A 86 11.50 -3.20 -9.96
C LYS A 86 10.34 -2.57 -9.19
N ALA A 87 10.17 -2.91 -7.91
CA ALA A 87 9.12 -2.35 -7.07
C ALA A 87 9.25 -0.82 -6.93
N GLU A 88 10.47 -0.33 -6.75
CA GLU A 88 10.76 1.10 -6.69
C GLU A 88 10.43 1.81 -8.02
N ALA A 89 10.76 1.20 -9.16
CA ALA A 89 10.42 1.73 -10.47
C ALA A 89 8.90 1.82 -10.68
N ILE A 90 8.15 0.78 -10.28
CA ILE A 90 6.69 0.76 -10.33
C ILE A 90 6.11 1.87 -9.45
N MET A 91 6.61 2.03 -8.23
CA MET A 91 6.18 3.10 -7.32
C MET A 91 6.39 4.48 -7.93
N TYR A 92 7.57 4.75 -8.48
CA TYR A 92 7.88 6.04 -9.11
C TYR A 92 7.04 6.27 -10.37
N TYR A 93 6.80 5.22 -11.17
CA TYR A 93 5.94 5.34 -12.33
C TYR A 93 4.52 5.78 -11.94
N LEU A 94 3.90 5.10 -11.00
CA LEU A 94 2.56 5.44 -10.54
C LEU A 94 2.51 6.85 -9.94
N ARG A 95 3.50 7.21 -9.12
CA ARG A 95 3.57 8.52 -8.47
C ARG A 95 3.74 9.67 -9.44
N ASN A 96 4.46 9.46 -10.54
CA ASN A 96 4.77 10.51 -11.50
C ASN A 96 3.73 10.67 -12.61
N ASN A 97 2.92 9.64 -12.87
CA ASN A 97 1.96 9.64 -13.97
C ASN A 97 0.50 9.75 -13.51
N TYR A 98 0.23 9.59 -12.21
CA TYR A 98 -1.13 9.63 -11.67
C TYR A 98 -1.22 10.55 -10.46
N TYR A 99 -2.40 11.17 -10.26
CA TYR A 99 -2.66 12.08 -9.15
C TYR A 99 -3.53 11.41 -8.08
N TYR A 100 -3.17 11.61 -6.81
CA TYR A 100 -4.02 11.18 -5.72
C TYR A 100 -5.23 12.12 -5.59
N ASN A 101 -6.43 11.56 -5.68
CA ASN A 101 -7.68 12.30 -5.52
C ASN A 101 -8.69 11.41 -4.78
N ILE A 102 -9.08 11.82 -3.58
CA ILE A 102 -10.05 11.07 -2.78
C ILE A 102 -11.44 11.00 -3.44
N ASN A 103 -11.76 11.98 -4.28
CA ASN A 103 -12.96 12.05 -5.11
C ASN A 103 -12.68 11.64 -6.55
N GLY A 104 -11.63 10.84 -6.78
CA GLY A 104 -11.17 10.44 -8.10
C GLY A 104 -12.24 9.81 -8.97
N THR A 105 -11.98 9.83 -10.27
CA THR A 105 -12.90 9.32 -11.29
C THR A 105 -13.28 7.86 -11.00
N LEU A 106 -14.58 7.58 -11.02
CA LEU A 106 -15.08 6.22 -10.82
C LEU A 106 -14.88 5.38 -12.07
N THR A 107 -14.54 4.12 -11.88
CA THR A 107 -14.51 3.15 -12.98
C THR A 107 -15.93 2.95 -13.51
N PRO A 108 -16.18 3.07 -14.83
CA PRO A 108 -17.48 2.77 -15.41
C PRO A 108 -17.91 1.33 -15.17
N ASP A 109 -19.22 1.12 -15.12
CA ASP A 109 -19.79 -0.23 -14.97
C ASP A 109 -19.37 -1.13 -16.13
N GLY A 110 -18.79 -2.29 -15.79
CA GLY A 110 -18.33 -3.28 -16.75
C GLY A 110 -16.86 -3.15 -17.18
N ASP A 111 -16.18 -2.07 -16.79
CA ASP A 111 -14.75 -1.91 -17.04
C ASP A 111 -13.93 -2.58 -15.92
N ASP A 112 -12.75 -3.09 -16.28
CA ASP A 112 -11.79 -3.56 -15.30
C ASP A 112 -11.20 -2.38 -14.50
N TYR A 113 -11.20 -2.50 -13.19
CA TYR A 113 -10.82 -1.44 -12.26
C TYR A 113 -9.37 -0.96 -12.43
N ILE A 114 -8.44 -1.91 -12.62
CA ILE A 114 -7.01 -1.60 -12.75
C ILE A 114 -6.72 -1.09 -14.16
N ASP A 115 -7.28 -1.75 -15.17
CA ASP A 115 -7.11 -1.36 -16.55
C ASP A 115 -7.68 0.04 -16.83
N TYR A 116 -8.86 0.35 -16.29
CA TYR A 116 -9.41 1.69 -16.39
C TYR A 116 -8.53 2.75 -15.72
N PHE A 117 -8.04 2.48 -14.50
CA PHE A 117 -7.16 3.41 -13.80
C PHE A 117 -5.88 3.70 -14.61
N LEU A 118 -5.27 2.65 -15.17
CA LEU A 118 -4.00 2.79 -15.89
C LEU A 118 -4.14 3.39 -17.28
N PHE A 119 -5.24 3.12 -17.99
CA PHE A 119 -5.34 3.44 -19.41
C PHE A 119 -6.63 4.17 -19.83
N GLY A 120 -7.71 4.00 -19.10
CA GLY A 120 -9.03 4.52 -19.46
C GLY A 120 -9.39 5.84 -18.82
N ASN A 121 -8.78 6.18 -17.69
CA ASN A 121 -9.10 7.35 -16.90
C ASN A 121 -8.49 8.63 -17.51
N PRO A 122 -9.28 9.54 -18.08
CA PRO A 122 -8.76 10.76 -18.70
C PRO A 122 -8.17 11.75 -17.69
N GLY A 123 -8.57 11.66 -16.42
CA GLY A 123 -8.05 12.50 -15.34
C GLY A 123 -6.71 12.02 -14.78
N GLN A 124 -6.32 10.79 -15.08
CA GLN A 124 -5.13 10.15 -14.49
C GLN A 124 -5.10 10.29 -12.95
N ASP A 125 -6.27 10.20 -12.32
CA ASP A 125 -6.44 10.37 -10.89
C ASP A 125 -7.03 9.12 -10.22
N GLY A 126 -6.79 8.98 -8.93
CA GLY A 126 -7.32 7.83 -8.18
C GLY A 126 -7.10 7.91 -6.68
N LYS A 127 -7.77 7.00 -5.99
CA LYS A 127 -7.68 6.84 -4.53
C LYS A 127 -6.53 5.90 -4.17
N CYS A 128 -6.26 5.77 -2.88
CA CYS A 128 -5.31 4.80 -2.34
C CYS A 128 -5.54 3.37 -2.88
N THR A 129 -6.81 2.97 -3.04
CA THR A 129 -7.18 1.65 -3.58
C THR A 129 -6.75 1.47 -5.05
N ASN A 130 -6.87 2.50 -5.90
CA ASN A 130 -6.41 2.44 -7.29
C ASN A 130 -4.88 2.25 -7.37
N PHE A 131 -4.14 3.06 -6.61
CA PHE A 131 -2.69 2.97 -6.55
C PHE A 131 -2.21 1.62 -6.00
N ALA A 132 -2.79 1.15 -4.89
CA ALA A 132 -2.42 -0.11 -4.28
C ALA A 132 -2.74 -1.32 -5.18
N SER A 133 -3.90 -1.31 -5.85
CA SER A 133 -4.28 -2.37 -6.79
C SER A 133 -3.38 -2.40 -8.03
N ALA A 134 -3.11 -1.23 -8.63
CA ALA A 134 -2.21 -1.12 -9.77
C ALA A 134 -0.77 -1.54 -9.40
N PHE A 135 -0.26 -1.09 -8.26
CA PHE A 135 1.05 -1.50 -7.76
C PHE A 135 1.12 -3.02 -7.56
N THR A 136 0.08 -3.61 -6.95
CA THR A 136 0.00 -5.06 -6.73
C THR A 136 0.03 -5.83 -8.06
N ALA A 137 -0.77 -5.41 -9.04
CA ALA A 137 -0.84 -6.06 -10.34
C ALA A 137 0.48 -5.97 -11.10
N LEU A 138 1.06 -4.77 -11.20
CA LEU A 138 2.35 -4.54 -11.89
C LEU A 138 3.50 -5.29 -11.22
N SER A 139 3.51 -5.39 -9.89
CA SER A 139 4.50 -6.17 -9.15
C SER A 139 4.36 -7.66 -9.43
N ARG A 140 3.14 -8.19 -9.38
CA ARG A 140 2.87 -9.62 -9.67
C ARG A 140 3.20 -10.00 -11.11
N LEU A 141 2.97 -9.11 -12.09
CA LEU A 141 3.39 -9.30 -13.48
C LEU A 141 4.91 -9.42 -13.63
N ASN A 142 5.66 -8.85 -12.71
CA ASN A 142 7.11 -8.96 -12.62
C ASN A 142 7.57 -10.09 -11.69
N ASN A 143 6.67 -11.01 -11.33
CA ASN A 143 6.91 -12.12 -10.41
C ASN A 143 7.37 -11.70 -9.00
N ILE A 144 7.00 -10.49 -8.56
CA ILE A 144 7.26 -10.01 -7.21
C ILE A 144 6.06 -10.40 -6.33
N PRO A 145 6.26 -11.26 -5.31
CA PRO A 145 5.17 -11.68 -4.44
C PRO A 145 4.60 -10.49 -3.66
N THR A 146 3.34 -10.17 -3.92
CA THR A 146 2.73 -8.95 -3.41
C THR A 146 1.35 -9.24 -2.82
N ARG A 147 1.09 -8.64 -1.65
CA ARG A 147 -0.20 -8.70 -0.96
C ARG A 147 -0.83 -7.31 -0.94
N TYR A 148 -2.07 -7.22 -1.39
CA TYR A 148 -2.90 -6.05 -1.13
C TYR A 148 -3.40 -6.08 0.32
N VAL A 149 -3.23 -4.98 1.04
CA VAL A 149 -3.65 -4.85 2.44
C VAL A 149 -4.42 -3.54 2.62
N GLU A 150 -5.55 -3.61 3.30
CA GLU A 150 -6.33 -2.44 3.71
C GLU A 150 -6.19 -2.22 5.22
N GLY A 151 -6.17 -0.96 5.61
CA GLY A 151 -6.07 -0.58 7.02
C GLY A 151 -6.18 0.93 7.20
N ASN A 152 -6.12 1.35 8.45
CA ASN A 152 -6.06 2.76 8.79
C ASN A 152 -4.60 3.20 8.81
N GLY A 153 -4.31 4.34 8.19
CA GLY A 153 -3.00 4.97 8.29
C GLY A 153 -2.75 5.47 9.71
N GLY A 154 -1.48 5.61 10.06
CA GLY A 154 -1.04 6.02 11.41
C GLY A 154 -1.44 7.45 11.83
N GLY A 155 -2.12 8.20 10.98
CA GLY A 155 -2.47 9.60 11.26
C GLY A 155 -1.25 10.54 11.27
N SER A 156 -1.46 11.73 11.77
CA SER A 156 -0.38 12.70 11.99
C SER A 156 0.09 12.66 13.43
N VAL A 157 1.38 12.88 13.63
CA VAL A 157 1.91 13.14 14.97
C VAL A 157 1.29 14.46 15.45
N VAL A 158 0.73 14.43 16.65
CA VAL A 158 0.17 15.63 17.31
C VAL A 158 0.86 15.82 18.65
N THR A 159 1.09 17.06 19.02
CA THR A 159 1.58 17.36 20.36
C THR A 159 0.48 17.14 21.43
N PRO A 160 0.84 16.92 22.69
CA PRO A 160 -0.15 16.82 23.76
C PRO A 160 -1.11 18.02 23.82
N GLU A 161 -0.60 19.23 23.58
CA GLU A 161 -1.40 20.46 23.56
C GLU A 161 -2.38 20.50 22.39
N GLU A 162 -1.96 20.06 21.19
CA GLU A 162 -2.82 19.94 20.00
C GLU A 162 -3.91 18.89 20.25
N TRP A 163 -3.57 17.77 20.89
CA TRP A 163 -4.52 16.74 21.27
C TRP A 163 -5.59 17.26 22.24
N GLU A 164 -5.19 17.94 23.31
CA GLU A 164 -6.10 18.50 24.29
C GLU A 164 -7.00 19.60 23.71
N SER A 165 -6.46 20.42 22.80
CA SER A 165 -7.16 21.55 22.18
C SER A 165 -8.12 21.16 21.07
N SER A 166 -7.92 20.02 20.43
CA SER A 166 -8.68 19.62 19.24
C SER A 166 -10.13 19.26 19.51
N GLY A 167 -10.51 18.97 20.77
CA GLY A 167 -11.86 18.52 21.14
C GLY A 167 -12.27 17.20 20.46
N TYR A 168 -11.41 16.68 19.62
CA TYR A 168 -11.59 15.40 18.95
C TYR A 168 -11.02 14.29 19.81
N GLY A 169 -11.85 13.68 20.61
CA GLY A 169 -11.61 12.33 21.13
C GLY A 169 -11.58 11.29 20.02
N SER A 170 -11.04 11.62 18.86
CA SER A 170 -11.06 10.80 17.66
C SER A 170 -9.65 10.42 17.24
N SER A 171 -9.42 9.31 17.21
CA SER A 171 -8.70 8.18 16.60
C SER A 171 -7.68 8.43 15.47
N THR A 172 -7.25 9.63 15.13
CA THR A 172 -6.38 9.87 13.98
C THR A 172 -5.04 10.52 14.29
N GLY A 173 -4.71 10.74 15.55
CA GLY A 173 -3.42 11.27 15.98
C GLY A 173 -2.74 10.32 16.96
N TYR A 174 -1.41 10.33 16.98
CA TYR A 174 -0.59 9.65 17.99
C TYR A 174 0.47 10.61 18.54
N THR A 175 0.78 10.47 19.81
CA THR A 175 1.91 11.16 20.42
C THR A 175 3.12 10.25 20.41
N ILE A 176 4.29 10.81 20.12
CA ILE A 176 5.57 10.12 20.28
C ILE A 176 6.15 10.57 21.61
N GLU A 177 6.34 9.64 22.53
CA GLU A 177 7.19 9.85 23.70
C GLU A 177 8.57 9.32 23.34
N GLU A 178 9.59 10.19 23.30
CA GLU A 178 10.96 9.77 23.18
C GLU A 178 11.45 9.32 24.55
N ASP A 179 11.87 8.04 24.65
CA ASP A 179 12.60 7.55 25.83
C ASP A 179 13.96 8.27 25.89
N THR A 180 14.15 9.07 26.92
CA THR A 180 15.42 9.76 27.25
C THR A 180 16.40 8.84 27.94
#